data_4170676123018c394c11aee44cfe076e
#
_entry.id   4170676123018c394c11aee44cfe076e
#
_cell.length_a   1.000
_cell.length_b   1.000
_cell.length_c   1.000
_cell.angle_alpha   90.00
_cell.angle_beta   90.00
_cell.angle_gamma   90.00
#
_symmetry.space_group_name_H-M   'P 1'
#
loop_
_entity.id
_entity.type
_entity.pdbx_description
1 polymer ?
#
loop_
_entity_poly.entity_id
_entity_poly.type
_entity_poly.pdbx_seq_one_letter_code
_entity_poly.pdbx_strand_id
1 'polypeptide(L)'
;SLEQPLSVAFLGPLGSFTGSAATKHFGHAARLLPQSSIDDVFREVEAGHAHYAVVPVENSTEGAVGRSMDLLFATPLKVCGEVVLRIHQNLMTREASLDKVTKVYSHAQSLAQCHEWLNRNLPNVPRISVGSNSQAAEMAMQEEGAAAIAGEAAAERFNVPILIANIEDEPNNTTRFLVLGRHDAGISGRDKTSLIMSAPNRTGSLHGLLLPLAEAGVSMTRLESRPARHTLWDYVFFVDIDGHQDDPKVAKALAELKQQAAYLKVLGSYPSAVY
;
A
#
# COMPACT_ATOMS: atom_id res chain seq x y z
N SER A 1 -2.71 -30.74 17.17
CA SER A 1 -1.87 -30.19 16.10
C SER A 1 -1.52 -28.76 16.49
N LEU A 2 -0.27 -28.45 16.60
CA LEU A 2 0.21 -27.08 16.76
C LEU A 2 -0.14 -26.36 15.47
N GLU A 3 -1.13 -25.47 15.52
CA GLU A 3 -1.44 -24.59 14.38
C GLU A 3 -0.21 -23.77 14.07
N GLN A 4 0.26 -23.86 12.85
CA GLN A 4 1.37 -23.02 12.39
C GLN A 4 0.86 -21.57 12.30
N PRO A 5 1.64 -20.57 12.75
CA PRO A 5 1.24 -19.18 12.63
C PRO A 5 1.08 -18.79 11.17
N LEU A 6 0.16 -17.86 10.88
CA LEU A 6 0.02 -17.29 9.55
C LEU A 6 1.31 -16.60 9.13
N SER A 7 1.74 -16.86 7.92
CA SER A 7 2.89 -16.19 7.32
C SER A 7 2.44 -15.13 6.32
N VAL A 8 3.05 -13.96 6.40
CA VAL A 8 2.68 -12.77 5.63
C VAL A 8 3.92 -12.20 4.96
N ALA A 9 3.95 -12.24 3.64
CA ALA A 9 4.98 -11.58 2.85
C ALA A 9 4.65 -10.10 2.69
N PHE A 10 5.63 -9.24 2.78
CA PHE A 10 5.46 -7.80 2.67
C PHE A 10 6.73 -7.13 2.13
N LEU A 11 6.56 -5.93 1.60
CA LEU A 11 7.71 -5.13 1.14
C LEU A 11 8.54 -4.70 2.36
N GLY A 12 9.72 -5.33 2.48
CA GLY A 12 10.65 -5.06 3.56
C GLY A 12 11.39 -3.73 3.40
N PRO A 13 12.34 -3.52 4.27
CA PRO A 13 12.77 -4.41 5.36
C PRO A 13 11.81 -4.41 6.54
N LEU A 14 12.12 -5.19 7.58
CA LEU A 14 11.46 -5.10 8.88
C LEU A 14 11.58 -3.65 9.40
N GLY A 15 10.50 -3.13 9.96
CA GLY A 15 10.41 -1.73 10.37
C GLY A 15 9.86 -0.80 9.29
N SER A 16 9.54 -1.31 8.10
CA SER A 16 8.90 -0.54 7.02
C SER A 16 7.43 -0.22 7.32
N PHE A 17 6.87 0.74 6.61
CA PHE A 17 5.44 1.05 6.70
C PHE A 17 4.57 -0.13 6.25
N THR A 18 5.00 -0.88 5.24
CA THR A 18 4.28 -2.09 4.81
C THR A 18 4.28 -3.15 5.91
N GLY A 19 5.40 -3.32 6.63
CA GLY A 19 5.46 -4.17 7.81
C GLY A 19 4.49 -3.73 8.90
N SER A 20 4.37 -2.43 9.13
CA SER A 20 3.39 -1.86 10.08
C SER A 20 1.95 -2.14 9.65
N ALA A 21 1.66 -2.06 8.36
CA ALA A 21 0.35 -2.41 7.81
C ALA A 21 0.03 -3.89 8.03
N ALA A 22 0.99 -4.77 7.80
CA ALA A 22 0.84 -6.20 8.05
C ALA A 22 0.54 -6.49 9.51
N THR A 23 1.25 -5.86 10.44
CA THR A 23 1.01 -6.00 11.88
C THR A 23 -0.36 -5.46 12.29
N LYS A 24 -0.76 -4.31 11.74
CA LYS A 24 -2.09 -3.74 12.01
C LYS A 24 -3.21 -4.69 11.62
N HIS A 25 -3.07 -5.38 10.50
CA HIS A 25 -4.12 -6.27 9.98
C HIS A 25 -4.11 -7.65 10.65
N PHE A 26 -2.93 -8.26 10.81
CA PHE A 26 -2.79 -9.65 11.26
C PHE A 26 -2.44 -9.78 12.74
N GLY A 27 -2.03 -8.70 13.40
CA GLY A 27 -1.55 -8.75 14.78
C GLY A 27 -0.09 -9.20 14.88
N HIS A 28 0.42 -9.27 16.12
CA HIS A 28 1.83 -9.58 16.40
C HIS A 28 2.17 -11.07 16.33
N ALA A 29 1.17 -11.95 16.31
CA ALA A 29 1.40 -13.39 16.22
C ALA A 29 1.72 -13.90 14.82
N ALA A 30 1.50 -13.08 13.79
CA ALA A 30 1.82 -13.45 12.42
C ALA A 30 3.33 -13.48 12.20
N ARG A 31 3.76 -14.46 11.40
CA ARG A 31 5.15 -14.56 10.95
C ARG A 31 5.34 -13.65 9.75
N LEU A 32 6.11 -12.58 9.92
CA LEU A 32 6.38 -11.60 8.88
C LEU A 32 7.60 -12.00 8.05
N LEU A 33 7.45 -12.01 6.73
CA LEU A 33 8.46 -12.41 5.76
C LEU A 33 8.81 -11.23 4.85
N PRO A 34 9.83 -10.43 5.21
CA PRO A 34 10.20 -9.26 4.41
C PRO A 34 10.79 -9.68 3.07
N GLN A 35 10.36 -9.01 2.01
CA GLN A 35 10.84 -9.21 0.65
C GLN A 35 11.50 -7.93 0.13
N SER A 36 12.44 -8.07 -0.80
CA SER A 36 13.20 -6.93 -1.34
C SER A 36 12.46 -6.17 -2.45
N SER A 37 11.40 -6.74 -3.02
CA SER A 37 10.60 -6.12 -4.07
C SER A 37 9.14 -6.52 -3.97
N ILE A 38 8.27 -5.70 -4.55
CA ILE A 38 6.83 -6.02 -4.65
C ILE A 38 6.63 -7.29 -5.48
N ASP A 39 7.40 -7.50 -6.52
CA ASP A 39 7.39 -8.73 -7.34
C ASP A 39 7.60 -9.98 -6.48
N ASP A 40 8.60 -9.93 -5.60
CA ASP A 40 8.90 -11.05 -4.71
C ASP A 40 7.79 -11.31 -3.69
N VAL A 41 7.12 -10.25 -3.23
CA VAL A 41 5.97 -10.39 -2.33
C VAL A 41 4.86 -11.21 -2.99
N PHE A 42 4.50 -10.88 -4.22
CA PHE A 42 3.49 -11.64 -4.98
C PHE A 42 3.94 -13.10 -5.20
N ARG A 43 5.19 -13.30 -5.59
CA ARG A 43 5.73 -14.64 -5.85
C ARG A 43 5.70 -15.54 -4.63
N GLU A 44 6.01 -15.02 -3.44
CA GLU A 44 6.01 -15.81 -2.20
C GLU A 44 4.63 -16.42 -1.93
N VAL A 45 3.57 -15.67 -2.15
CA VAL A 45 2.19 -16.16 -1.94
C VAL A 45 1.74 -17.05 -3.10
N GLU A 46 2.06 -16.67 -4.33
CA GLU A 46 1.73 -17.48 -5.52
C GLU A 46 2.39 -18.86 -5.46
N ALA A 47 3.62 -18.94 -4.98
CA ALA A 47 4.37 -20.20 -4.80
C ALA A 47 3.96 -21.01 -3.57
N GLY A 48 3.15 -20.45 -2.67
CA GLY A 48 2.73 -21.13 -1.46
C GLY A 48 3.69 -21.06 -0.28
N HIS A 49 4.71 -20.20 -0.37
CA HIS A 49 5.67 -20.02 0.72
C HIS A 49 5.12 -19.09 1.82
N ALA A 50 4.14 -18.27 1.50
CA ALA A 50 3.43 -17.43 2.46
C ALA A 50 1.91 -17.57 2.24
N HIS A 51 1.14 -17.34 3.30
CA HIS A 51 -0.33 -17.39 3.24
C HIS A 51 -0.92 -16.12 2.63
N TYR A 52 -0.36 -14.96 2.98
CA TYR A 52 -0.87 -13.65 2.58
C TYR A 52 0.27 -12.74 2.15
N ALA A 53 -0.10 -11.77 1.33
CA ALA A 53 0.78 -10.65 0.94
C ALA A 53 0.15 -9.34 1.39
N VAL A 54 0.99 -8.38 1.78
CA VAL A 54 0.58 -6.98 2.01
C VAL A 54 1.42 -6.10 1.10
N VAL A 55 0.76 -5.33 0.24
CA VAL A 55 1.41 -4.46 -0.74
C VAL A 55 0.80 -3.07 -0.74
N PRO A 56 1.61 -2.01 -0.92
CA PRO A 56 1.08 -0.65 -1.06
C PRO A 56 0.45 -0.48 -2.43
N VAL A 57 -0.69 0.20 -2.51
CA VAL A 57 -1.36 0.46 -3.79
C VAL A 57 -1.58 1.94 -4.06
N GLU A 58 -1.66 2.76 -3.03
CA GLU A 58 -1.94 4.18 -3.19
C GLU A 58 -1.41 4.98 -2.01
N ASN A 59 -0.81 6.13 -2.31
CA ASN A 59 -0.43 7.13 -1.32
C ASN A 59 -1.16 8.44 -1.63
N SER A 60 -1.68 9.12 -0.61
CA SER A 60 -2.49 10.33 -0.79
C SER A 60 -1.73 11.51 -1.39
N THR A 61 -0.39 11.54 -1.27
CA THR A 61 0.45 12.61 -1.84
C THR A 61 1.10 12.23 -3.16
N GLU A 62 1.37 10.95 -3.39
CA GLU A 62 2.15 10.47 -4.54
C GLU A 62 1.32 9.69 -5.56
N GLY A 63 0.08 9.36 -5.22
CA GLY A 63 -0.83 8.63 -6.10
C GLY A 63 -0.63 7.11 -6.08
N ALA A 64 -0.98 6.47 -7.18
CA ALA A 64 -0.95 5.02 -7.32
C ALA A 64 0.47 4.45 -7.31
N VAL A 65 0.63 3.28 -6.70
CA VAL A 65 1.87 2.50 -6.74
C VAL A 65 1.84 1.63 -8.00
N GLY A 66 2.50 2.11 -9.06
CA GLY A 66 2.41 1.53 -10.40
C GLY A 66 2.74 0.06 -10.46
N ARG A 67 3.79 -0.38 -9.77
CA ARG A 67 4.21 -1.79 -9.82
C ARG A 67 3.17 -2.73 -9.20
N SER A 68 2.56 -2.35 -8.07
CA SER A 68 1.48 -3.12 -7.47
C SER A 68 0.29 -3.25 -8.41
N MET A 69 -0.09 -2.17 -9.08
CA MET A 69 -1.19 -2.16 -10.04
C MET A 69 -0.91 -3.10 -11.21
N ASP A 70 0.30 -3.05 -11.77
CA ASP A 70 0.71 -3.92 -12.88
C ASP A 70 0.66 -5.41 -12.50
N LEU A 71 1.13 -5.74 -11.28
CA LEU A 71 1.11 -7.12 -10.80
C LEU A 71 -0.29 -7.63 -10.48
N LEU A 72 -1.20 -6.76 -10.02
CA LEU A 72 -2.61 -7.11 -9.80
C LEU A 72 -3.31 -7.54 -11.09
N PHE A 73 -2.90 -6.99 -12.23
CA PHE A 73 -3.46 -7.36 -13.53
C PHE A 73 -3.23 -8.84 -13.86
N ALA A 74 -2.05 -9.37 -13.55
CA ALA A 74 -1.64 -10.72 -13.95
C ALA A 74 -1.79 -11.78 -12.87
N THR A 75 -1.89 -11.40 -11.59
CA THR A 75 -1.86 -12.37 -10.48
C THR A 75 -3.13 -13.20 -10.38
N PRO A 76 -3.03 -14.49 -10.03
CA PRO A 76 -4.20 -15.30 -9.65
C PRO A 76 -4.65 -15.05 -8.20
N LEU A 77 -3.91 -14.28 -7.41
CA LEU A 77 -4.28 -13.99 -6.02
C LEU A 77 -5.53 -13.13 -5.95
N LYS A 78 -6.21 -13.21 -4.81
CA LYS A 78 -7.43 -12.44 -4.52
C LYS A 78 -7.13 -11.35 -3.51
N VAL A 79 -7.74 -10.19 -3.70
CA VAL A 79 -7.75 -9.14 -2.68
C VAL A 79 -8.76 -9.57 -1.61
N CYS A 80 -8.28 -9.77 -0.38
CA CYS A 80 -9.09 -10.23 0.74
C CYS A 80 -9.10 -9.26 1.93
N GLY A 81 -8.44 -8.12 1.81
CA GLY A 81 -8.43 -7.08 2.84
C GLY A 81 -7.79 -5.80 2.36
N GLU A 82 -7.99 -4.74 3.11
CA GLU A 82 -7.31 -3.46 2.92
C GLU A 82 -6.87 -2.92 4.28
N VAL A 83 -5.77 -2.18 4.25
CA VAL A 83 -5.24 -1.47 5.43
C VAL A 83 -4.97 -0.04 5.03
N VAL A 84 -5.38 0.89 5.86
CA VAL A 84 -5.09 2.32 5.68
C VAL A 84 -4.25 2.79 6.85
N LEU A 85 -3.07 3.35 6.54
CA LEU A 85 -2.15 3.89 7.54
C LEU A 85 -1.90 5.38 7.30
N ARG A 86 -1.99 6.16 8.38
CA ARG A 86 -1.39 7.49 8.41
C ARG A 86 0.13 7.33 8.45
N ILE A 87 0.81 8.03 7.57
CA ILE A 87 2.26 7.97 7.47
C ILE A 87 2.84 9.10 8.31
N HIS A 88 3.48 8.72 9.41
CA HIS A 88 4.20 9.65 10.27
C HIS A 88 5.70 9.46 10.08
N GLN A 89 6.38 10.57 9.84
CA GLN A 89 7.83 10.62 9.75
C GLN A 89 8.38 11.25 11.02
N ASN A 90 9.44 10.67 11.57
CA ASN A 90 10.02 11.10 12.82
C ASN A 90 11.51 11.34 12.62
N LEU A 91 12.02 12.39 13.26
CA LEU A 91 13.46 12.56 13.38
C LEU A 91 13.94 11.80 14.60
N MET A 92 14.79 10.81 14.37
CA MET A 92 15.33 9.94 15.40
C MET A 92 16.85 9.99 15.40
N THR A 93 17.44 9.99 16.57
CA THR A 93 18.88 10.08 16.74
C THR A 93 19.27 9.71 18.17
N ARG A 94 20.49 9.24 18.36
CA ARG A 94 21.05 9.06 19.69
C ARG A 94 21.53 10.38 20.32
N GLU A 95 21.60 11.45 19.52
CA GLU A 95 22.02 12.76 19.99
C GLU A 95 20.95 13.40 20.90
N ALA A 96 21.38 14.24 21.84
CA ALA A 96 20.51 14.82 22.85
C ALA A 96 19.65 15.99 22.32
N SER A 97 20.08 16.63 21.22
CA SER A 97 19.43 17.83 20.69
C SER A 97 19.71 18.01 19.19
N LEU A 98 18.90 18.83 18.53
CA LEU A 98 19.03 19.12 17.10
C LEU A 98 20.37 19.75 16.72
N ASP A 99 20.94 20.58 17.59
CA ASP A 99 22.23 21.26 17.34
C ASP A 99 23.41 20.27 17.26
N LYS A 100 23.25 19.05 17.73
CA LYS A 100 24.25 17.98 17.65
C LYS A 100 24.12 17.17 16.37
N VAL A 101 23.05 17.35 15.60
CA VAL A 101 22.82 16.61 14.35
C VAL A 101 23.66 17.22 13.23
N THR A 102 24.55 16.44 12.64
CA THR A 102 25.45 16.88 11.57
C THR A 102 25.15 16.26 10.21
N LYS A 103 24.28 15.27 10.17
CA LYS A 103 23.81 14.63 8.94
C LYS A 103 22.48 13.91 9.16
N VAL A 104 21.66 13.82 8.11
CA VAL A 104 20.36 13.15 8.13
C VAL A 104 20.33 12.08 7.06
N TYR A 105 20.04 10.85 7.47
CA TYR A 105 19.81 9.72 6.58
C TYR A 105 18.33 9.42 6.45
N SER A 106 17.89 9.11 5.25
CA SER A 106 16.56 8.53 5.00
C SER A 106 16.47 8.02 3.57
N HIS A 107 15.40 7.29 3.26
CA HIS A 107 15.04 7.02 1.88
C HIS A 107 14.65 8.35 1.20
N ALA A 108 14.95 8.46 -0.10
CA ALA A 108 14.71 9.71 -0.87
C ALA A 108 13.26 10.20 -0.76
N GLN A 109 12.30 9.28 -0.77
CA GLN A 109 10.87 9.60 -0.65
C GLN A 109 10.53 10.26 0.69
N SER A 110 11.07 9.75 1.79
CA SER A 110 10.85 10.31 3.12
C SER A 110 11.55 11.65 3.30
N LEU A 111 12.72 11.83 2.71
CA LEU A 111 13.38 13.15 2.66
C LEU A 111 12.50 14.18 1.96
N ALA A 112 11.89 13.80 0.84
CA ALA A 112 10.97 14.66 0.10
C ALA A 112 9.72 15.02 0.92
N GLN A 113 9.19 14.09 1.69
CA GLN A 113 8.01 14.31 2.56
C GLN A 113 8.29 15.22 3.75
N CYS A 114 9.55 15.44 4.09
CA CYS A 114 9.99 16.29 5.20
C CYS A 114 10.81 17.51 4.73
N HIS A 115 10.75 17.82 3.45
CA HIS A 115 11.58 18.86 2.81
C HIS A 115 11.45 20.22 3.48
N GLU A 116 10.22 20.69 3.73
CA GLU A 116 9.98 22.00 4.36
C GLU A 116 10.42 22.03 5.82
N TRP A 117 10.14 20.96 6.55
CA TRP A 117 10.58 20.82 7.93
C TRP A 117 12.10 20.88 8.05
N LEU A 118 12.81 20.15 7.17
CA LEU A 118 14.28 20.14 7.14
C LEU A 118 14.84 21.52 6.77
N ASN A 119 14.24 22.21 5.82
CA ASN A 119 14.66 23.56 5.44
C ASN A 119 14.53 24.55 6.62
N ARG A 120 13.51 24.39 7.43
CA ARG A 120 13.26 25.27 8.58
C ARG A 120 14.14 24.95 9.78
N ASN A 121 14.37 23.69 10.08
CA ASN A 121 14.98 23.24 11.33
C ASN A 121 16.44 22.81 11.20
N LEU A 122 16.84 22.29 10.05
CA LEU A 122 18.19 21.79 9.76
C LEU A 122 18.66 22.25 8.35
N PRO A 123 18.65 23.57 8.07
CA PRO A 123 18.88 24.07 6.70
C PRO A 123 20.28 23.78 6.15
N ASN A 124 21.27 23.65 7.03
CA ASN A 124 22.67 23.49 6.65
C ASN A 124 23.21 22.06 6.89
N VAL A 125 22.33 21.14 7.25
CA VAL A 125 22.70 19.75 7.51
C VAL A 125 22.54 18.92 6.23
N PRO A 126 23.57 18.18 5.82
CA PRO A 126 23.47 17.33 4.64
C PRO A 126 22.40 16.24 4.80
N ARG A 127 21.66 16.02 3.73
CA ARG A 127 20.62 14.99 3.62
C ARG A 127 21.14 13.89 2.71
N ILE A 128 21.26 12.68 3.23
CA ILE A 128 21.88 11.56 2.53
C ILE A 128 20.83 10.48 2.30
N SER A 129 20.55 10.22 1.01
CA SER A 129 19.63 9.17 0.62
C SER A 129 20.26 7.80 0.79
N VAL A 130 19.53 6.88 1.44
CA VAL A 130 19.91 5.47 1.64
C VAL A 130 18.81 4.55 1.13
N GLY A 131 19.09 3.24 1.13
CA GLY A 131 18.20 2.25 0.51
C GLY A 131 16.86 2.04 1.19
N SER A 132 16.78 2.32 2.51
CA SER A 132 15.54 2.20 3.28
C SER A 132 15.58 3.05 4.53
N ASN A 133 14.41 3.36 5.08
CA ASN A 133 14.30 4.08 6.34
C ASN A 133 14.84 3.24 7.51
N SER A 134 14.70 1.92 7.47
CA SER A 134 15.27 1.04 8.49
C SER A 134 16.80 1.07 8.47
N GLN A 135 17.40 1.10 7.30
CA GLN A 135 18.86 1.28 7.17
C GLN A 135 19.30 2.63 7.76
N ALA A 136 18.54 3.68 7.46
CA ALA A 136 18.79 5.01 8.02
C ALA A 136 18.76 5.01 9.56
N ALA A 137 17.75 4.36 10.15
CA ALA A 137 17.61 4.23 11.60
C ALA A 137 18.80 3.48 12.22
N GLU A 138 19.24 2.39 11.60
CA GLU A 138 20.43 1.65 12.05
C GLU A 138 21.67 2.54 12.01
N MET A 139 21.87 3.29 10.94
CA MET A 139 23.02 4.20 10.80
C MET A 139 23.00 5.31 11.84
N ALA A 140 21.82 5.82 12.20
CA ALA A 140 21.68 6.86 13.23
C ALA A 140 22.16 6.38 14.61
N MET A 141 22.09 5.08 14.90
CA MET A 141 22.63 4.51 16.13
C MET A 141 24.12 4.24 16.05
N GLN A 142 24.65 3.99 14.86
CA GLN A 142 26.06 3.61 14.66
C GLN A 142 27.00 4.81 14.54
N GLU A 143 26.50 5.94 14.03
CA GLU A 143 27.31 7.11 13.70
C GLU A 143 27.03 8.29 14.63
N GLU A 144 28.09 8.88 15.16
CA GLU A 144 27.99 10.13 15.92
C GLU A 144 27.48 11.26 15.05
N GLY A 145 26.54 12.06 15.58
CA GLY A 145 25.93 13.20 14.88
C GLY A 145 24.90 12.80 13.82
N ALA A 146 24.66 11.52 13.58
CA ALA A 146 23.69 11.08 12.59
C ALA A 146 22.27 11.09 13.16
N ALA A 147 21.33 11.54 12.34
CA ALA A 147 19.90 11.37 12.55
C ALA A 147 19.30 10.60 11.37
N ALA A 148 18.14 9.98 11.59
CA ALA A 148 17.37 9.35 10.56
C ALA A 148 15.95 9.90 10.53
N ILE A 149 15.33 9.86 9.38
CA ILE A 149 13.88 10.08 9.23
C ILE A 149 13.26 8.74 8.87
N ALA A 150 12.32 8.30 9.70
CA ALA A 150 11.66 7.00 9.55
C ALA A 150 10.36 6.96 10.34
N GLY A 151 9.60 5.88 10.16
CA GLY A 151 8.44 5.57 10.99
C GLY A 151 8.83 5.03 12.37
N GLU A 152 7.86 5.01 13.27
CA GLU A 152 8.05 4.52 14.65
C GLU A 152 8.55 3.07 14.70
N ALA A 153 8.07 2.21 13.77
CA ALA A 153 8.49 0.82 13.73
C ALA A 153 9.99 0.65 13.48
N ALA A 154 10.60 1.52 12.67
CA ALA A 154 12.04 1.52 12.46
C ALA A 154 12.80 1.98 13.71
N ALA A 155 12.26 2.98 14.43
CA ALA A 155 12.83 3.41 15.70
C ALA A 155 12.82 2.28 16.74
N GLU A 156 11.74 1.55 16.86
CA GLU A 156 11.62 0.41 17.77
C GLU A 156 12.57 -0.73 17.38
N ARG A 157 12.66 -1.01 16.08
CA ARG A 157 13.53 -2.07 15.56
C ARG A 157 14.99 -1.92 15.99
N PHE A 158 15.50 -0.70 15.97
CA PHE A 158 16.92 -0.40 16.25
C PHE A 158 17.12 0.36 17.55
N ASN A 159 16.08 0.53 18.36
CA ASN A 159 16.13 1.25 19.63
C ASN A 159 16.67 2.67 19.49
N VAL A 160 16.26 3.37 18.43
CA VAL A 160 16.63 4.76 18.17
C VAL A 160 15.66 5.69 18.88
N PRO A 161 16.12 6.59 19.76
CA PRO A 161 15.22 7.58 20.35
C PRO A 161 14.63 8.52 19.31
N ILE A 162 13.31 8.74 19.38
CA ILE A 162 12.64 9.76 18.57
C ILE A 162 12.86 11.10 19.25
N LEU A 163 13.58 12.01 18.58
CA LEU A 163 13.83 13.35 19.10
C LEU A 163 12.64 14.28 18.80
N ILE A 164 12.14 14.25 17.57
CA ILE A 164 10.96 15.05 17.16
C ILE A 164 10.04 14.15 16.33
N ALA A 165 8.81 14.02 16.80
CA ALA A 165 7.80 13.22 16.12
C ALA A 165 7.03 14.03 15.07
N ASN A 166 6.51 13.35 14.06
CA ASN A 166 5.55 13.88 13.11
C ASN A 166 6.06 15.12 12.37
N ILE A 167 7.22 14.96 11.72
CA ILE A 167 7.86 16.05 10.97
C ILE A 167 7.48 16.09 9.49
N GLU A 168 6.61 15.19 9.03
CA GLU A 168 6.10 15.21 7.66
C GLU A 168 5.40 16.53 7.33
N ASP A 169 5.63 17.05 6.12
CA ASP A 169 5.08 18.34 5.68
C ASP A 169 3.56 18.26 5.48
N GLU A 170 3.07 17.12 5.01
CA GLU A 170 1.63 16.86 4.82
C GLU A 170 1.07 16.03 5.98
N PRO A 171 0.33 16.64 6.92
CA PRO A 171 -0.12 15.94 8.13
C PRO A 171 -1.13 14.84 7.88
N ASN A 172 -1.81 14.84 6.73
CA ASN A 172 -2.81 13.85 6.36
C ASN A 172 -2.29 12.79 5.38
N ASN A 173 -0.97 12.68 5.23
CA ASN A 173 -0.37 11.67 4.36
C ASN A 173 -0.78 10.26 4.81
N THR A 174 -1.41 9.53 3.88
CA THR A 174 -2.03 8.24 4.15
C THR A 174 -1.66 7.28 3.02
N THR A 175 -1.31 6.06 3.37
CA THR A 175 -1.08 4.99 2.39
C THR A 175 -2.13 3.91 2.57
N ARG A 176 -2.66 3.45 1.45
CA ARG A 176 -3.55 2.30 1.36
C ARG A 176 -2.78 1.09 0.89
N PHE A 177 -2.97 -0.02 1.62
CA PHE A 177 -2.37 -1.33 1.32
C PHE A 177 -3.48 -2.32 1.01
N LEU A 178 -3.20 -3.27 0.14
CA LEU A 178 -4.08 -4.41 -0.08
C LEU A 178 -3.47 -5.67 0.54
N VAL A 179 -4.36 -6.49 1.09
CA VAL A 179 -4.03 -7.83 1.56
C VAL A 179 -4.46 -8.82 0.48
N LEU A 180 -3.53 -9.64 0.05
CA LEU A 180 -3.76 -10.63 -1.01
C LEU A 180 -3.62 -12.04 -0.44
N GLY A 181 -4.47 -12.94 -0.91
CA GLY A 181 -4.43 -14.34 -0.54
C GLY A 181 -4.96 -15.22 -1.67
N ARG A 182 -5.15 -16.50 -1.40
CA ARG A 182 -5.59 -17.47 -2.38
C ARG A 182 -7.09 -17.66 -2.44
N HIS A 183 -7.80 -17.18 -1.44
CA HIS A 183 -9.22 -17.39 -1.28
C HIS A 183 -9.97 -16.07 -1.15
N ASP A 184 -11.21 -16.07 -1.63
CA ASP A 184 -12.10 -14.94 -1.47
C ASP A 184 -12.50 -14.77 0.00
N ALA A 185 -12.68 -13.52 0.43
CA ALA A 185 -13.29 -13.23 1.73
C ALA A 185 -14.81 -13.34 1.64
N GLY A 186 -15.43 -13.82 2.72
CA GLY A 186 -16.89 -13.88 2.83
C GLY A 186 -17.51 -12.49 3.04
N ILE A 187 -18.84 -12.45 2.98
CA ILE A 187 -19.61 -11.22 3.21
C ILE A 187 -19.46 -10.79 4.67
N SER A 188 -19.10 -9.51 4.90
CA SER A 188 -18.98 -8.94 6.25
C SER A 188 -20.08 -7.94 6.59
N GLY A 189 -20.83 -7.46 5.59
CA GLY A 189 -21.83 -6.39 5.73
C GLY A 189 -21.30 -5.00 5.42
N ARG A 190 -19.99 -4.80 5.40
CA ARG A 190 -19.32 -3.54 5.02
C ARG A 190 -18.14 -3.86 4.12
N ASP A 191 -18.45 -4.18 2.88
CA ASP A 191 -17.48 -4.69 1.94
C ASP A 191 -17.25 -3.73 0.77
N LYS A 192 -16.07 -3.89 0.16
CA LYS A 192 -15.73 -3.35 -1.14
C LYS A 192 -15.42 -4.49 -2.10
N THR A 193 -15.58 -4.22 -3.37
CA THR A 193 -15.09 -5.09 -4.43
C THR A 193 -14.15 -4.29 -5.32
N SER A 194 -12.95 -4.81 -5.55
CA SER A 194 -11.98 -4.23 -6.47
C SER A 194 -11.98 -5.00 -7.77
N LEU A 195 -11.96 -4.28 -8.88
CA LEU A 195 -11.96 -4.88 -10.21
C LEU A 195 -11.08 -4.10 -11.17
N ILE A 196 -10.67 -4.81 -12.23
CA ILE A 196 -10.01 -4.23 -13.39
C ILE A 196 -10.94 -4.38 -14.56
N MET A 197 -11.16 -3.30 -15.31
CA MET A 197 -11.96 -3.36 -16.52
C MET A 197 -11.35 -2.53 -17.64
N SER A 198 -11.65 -2.92 -18.87
CA SER A 198 -11.27 -2.18 -20.06
C SER A 198 -12.50 -2.00 -20.95
N ALA A 199 -12.64 -0.79 -21.48
CA ALA A 199 -13.70 -0.47 -22.43
C ALA A 199 -13.26 -0.80 -23.86
N PRO A 200 -14.18 -1.19 -24.75
CA PRO A 200 -13.89 -1.19 -26.17
C PRO A 200 -13.45 0.20 -26.64
N ASN A 201 -12.51 0.27 -27.58
CA ASN A 201 -12.01 1.54 -28.09
C ASN A 201 -13.02 2.18 -29.06
N ARG A 202 -14.04 2.85 -28.51
CA ARG A 202 -15.05 3.59 -29.25
C ARG A 202 -15.69 4.67 -28.37
N THR A 203 -16.31 5.66 -29.00
CA THR A 203 -16.98 6.78 -28.33
C THR A 203 -18.03 6.30 -27.32
N GLY A 204 -18.00 6.86 -26.10
CA GLY A 204 -18.97 6.56 -25.05
C GLY A 204 -18.77 5.25 -24.32
N SER A 205 -17.69 4.51 -24.60
CA SER A 205 -17.44 3.19 -23.98
C SER A 205 -17.34 3.23 -22.47
N LEU A 206 -16.62 4.20 -21.91
CA LEU A 206 -16.49 4.32 -20.44
C LEU A 206 -17.84 4.63 -19.79
N HIS A 207 -18.65 5.52 -20.39
CA HIS A 207 -19.99 5.80 -19.91
C HIS A 207 -20.84 4.52 -19.88
N GLY A 208 -20.79 3.73 -20.95
CA GLY A 208 -21.48 2.44 -21.02
C GLY A 208 -21.08 1.45 -19.93
N LEU A 209 -19.80 1.45 -19.53
CA LEU A 209 -19.31 0.60 -18.43
C LEU A 209 -19.78 1.08 -17.06
N LEU A 210 -19.94 2.38 -16.87
CA LEU A 210 -20.36 2.93 -15.58
C LEU A 210 -21.87 2.83 -15.36
N LEU A 211 -22.66 2.76 -16.43
CA LEU A 211 -24.12 2.75 -16.36
C LEU A 211 -24.71 1.58 -15.55
N PRO A 212 -24.27 0.32 -15.71
CA PRO A 212 -24.79 -0.79 -14.90
C PRO A 212 -24.62 -0.59 -13.40
N LEU A 213 -23.53 0.03 -12.96
CA LEU A 213 -23.29 0.35 -11.55
C LEU A 213 -24.30 1.40 -11.06
N ALA A 214 -24.50 2.46 -11.82
CA ALA A 214 -25.45 3.51 -11.48
C ALA A 214 -26.89 2.97 -11.42
N GLU A 215 -27.30 2.17 -12.38
CA GLU A 215 -28.63 1.57 -12.43
C GLU A 215 -28.88 0.59 -11.28
N ALA A 216 -27.85 -0.13 -10.84
CA ALA A 216 -27.92 -1.04 -9.70
C ALA A 216 -27.84 -0.32 -8.35
N GLY A 217 -27.60 0.99 -8.32
CA GLY A 217 -27.40 1.77 -7.09
C GLY A 217 -26.10 1.39 -6.36
N VAL A 218 -25.07 0.98 -7.12
CA VAL A 218 -23.75 0.61 -6.57
C VAL A 218 -22.82 1.81 -6.70
N SER A 219 -22.31 2.27 -5.56
CA SER A 219 -21.35 3.39 -5.51
C SER A 219 -19.98 2.96 -5.94
N MET A 220 -19.37 3.75 -6.81
CA MET A 220 -17.94 3.63 -7.16
C MET A 220 -17.16 4.56 -6.23
N THR A 221 -16.21 4.00 -5.49
CA THR A 221 -15.44 4.74 -4.49
C THR A 221 -14.05 5.13 -4.99
N ARG A 222 -13.57 4.49 -6.06
CA ARG A 222 -12.27 4.78 -6.67
C ARG A 222 -12.29 4.43 -8.14
N LEU A 223 -11.63 5.28 -8.93
CA LEU A 223 -11.38 5.05 -10.36
C LEU A 223 -9.95 5.52 -10.67
N GLU A 224 -9.13 4.62 -11.17
CA GLU A 224 -7.75 4.89 -11.59
C GLU A 224 -7.55 4.34 -12.99
N SER A 225 -7.04 5.15 -13.91
CA SER A 225 -6.70 4.69 -15.27
C SER A 225 -5.21 4.45 -15.39
N ARG A 226 -4.84 3.39 -16.09
CA ARG A 226 -3.45 3.08 -16.44
C ARG A 226 -3.33 2.64 -17.89
N PRO A 227 -2.23 2.99 -18.58
CA PRO A 227 -1.97 2.45 -19.92
C PRO A 227 -1.87 0.93 -19.90
N ALA A 228 -2.48 0.28 -20.87
CA ALA A 228 -2.39 -1.16 -21.04
C ALA A 228 -1.15 -1.49 -21.89
N ARG A 229 -0.03 -1.83 -21.23
CA ARG A 229 1.26 -2.00 -21.92
C ARG A 229 1.37 -3.27 -22.78
N HIS A 230 0.54 -4.29 -22.49
CA HIS A 230 0.64 -5.62 -23.09
C HIS A 230 -0.68 -6.14 -23.67
N THR A 231 -1.63 -5.23 -23.91
CA THR A 231 -2.95 -5.58 -24.44
C THR A 231 -3.30 -4.70 -25.64
N LEU A 232 -4.32 -5.10 -26.40
CA LEU A 232 -4.85 -4.31 -27.52
C LEU A 232 -5.68 -3.10 -27.06
N TRP A 233 -5.84 -2.93 -25.76
CA TRP A 233 -6.62 -1.82 -25.19
C TRP A 233 -5.71 -0.67 -24.83
N ASP A 234 -6.15 0.56 -25.06
CA ASP A 234 -5.36 1.76 -24.75
C ASP A 234 -5.22 2.01 -23.26
N TYR A 235 -6.28 1.71 -22.49
CA TYR A 235 -6.33 1.92 -21.05
C TYR A 235 -7.06 0.79 -20.34
N VAL A 236 -6.60 0.47 -19.13
CA VAL A 236 -7.32 -0.32 -18.14
C VAL A 236 -7.69 0.56 -16.97
N PHE A 237 -8.84 0.26 -16.37
CA PHE A 237 -9.37 0.98 -15.21
C PHE A 237 -9.36 0.07 -14.00
N PHE A 238 -8.75 0.55 -12.92
CA PHE A 238 -8.85 -0.07 -11.59
C PHE A 238 -9.99 0.63 -10.85
N VAL A 239 -10.98 -0.13 -10.46
CA VAL A 239 -12.23 0.39 -9.88
C VAL A 239 -12.52 -0.30 -8.57
N ASP A 240 -12.87 0.48 -7.56
CA ASP A 240 -13.43 -0.03 -6.31
C ASP A 240 -14.90 0.37 -6.24
N ILE A 241 -15.73 -0.58 -5.88
CA ILE A 241 -17.17 -0.39 -5.68
C ILE A 241 -17.57 -0.83 -4.27
N ASP A 242 -18.61 -0.22 -3.73
CA ASP A 242 -19.20 -0.63 -2.47
C ASP A 242 -20.02 -1.90 -2.66
N GLY A 243 -19.93 -2.80 -1.68
CA GLY A 243 -20.65 -4.05 -1.67
C GLY A 243 -19.78 -5.26 -2.04
N HIS A 244 -20.26 -6.43 -1.65
CA HIS A 244 -19.62 -7.70 -1.93
C HIS A 244 -20.11 -8.27 -3.26
N GLN A 245 -19.25 -8.96 -4.01
CA GLN A 245 -19.59 -9.55 -5.31
C GLN A 245 -20.75 -10.55 -5.25
N ASP A 246 -20.98 -11.16 -4.08
CA ASP A 246 -22.09 -12.10 -3.86
C ASP A 246 -23.39 -11.41 -3.43
N ASP A 247 -23.36 -10.12 -3.15
CA ASP A 247 -24.57 -9.32 -2.95
C ASP A 247 -25.36 -9.29 -4.27
N PRO A 248 -26.67 -9.61 -4.29
CA PRO A 248 -27.43 -9.72 -5.52
C PRO A 248 -27.38 -8.53 -6.46
N LYS A 249 -27.42 -7.31 -5.92
CA LYS A 249 -27.35 -6.09 -6.78
C LYS A 249 -25.96 -5.89 -7.38
N VAL A 250 -24.89 -6.23 -6.64
CA VAL A 250 -23.52 -6.17 -7.14
C VAL A 250 -23.26 -7.26 -8.17
N ALA A 251 -23.69 -8.48 -7.88
CA ALA A 251 -23.59 -9.61 -8.81
C ALA A 251 -24.26 -9.32 -10.15
N LYS A 252 -25.43 -8.71 -10.11
CA LYS A 252 -26.18 -8.31 -11.33
C LYS A 252 -25.41 -7.25 -12.12
N ALA A 253 -24.89 -6.21 -11.44
CA ALA A 253 -24.09 -5.17 -12.09
C ALA A 253 -22.83 -5.73 -12.74
N LEU A 254 -22.13 -6.62 -12.05
CA LEU A 254 -20.91 -7.29 -12.56
C LEU A 254 -21.23 -8.17 -13.78
N ALA A 255 -22.35 -8.87 -13.78
CA ALA A 255 -22.77 -9.68 -14.93
C ALA A 255 -23.01 -8.80 -16.17
N GLU A 256 -23.65 -7.67 -16.00
CA GLU A 256 -23.87 -6.71 -17.10
C GLU A 256 -22.56 -6.08 -17.58
N LEU A 257 -21.66 -5.71 -16.66
CA LEU A 257 -20.32 -5.22 -17.00
C LEU A 257 -19.52 -6.23 -17.81
N LYS A 258 -19.59 -7.50 -17.45
CA LYS A 258 -18.88 -8.58 -18.16
C LYS A 258 -19.31 -8.70 -19.63
N GLN A 259 -20.58 -8.41 -19.92
CA GLN A 259 -21.10 -8.42 -21.29
C GLN A 259 -20.61 -7.23 -22.11
N GLN A 260 -20.39 -6.09 -21.49
CA GLN A 260 -20.06 -4.83 -22.17
C GLN A 260 -18.57 -4.53 -22.22
N ALA A 261 -17.79 -4.96 -21.21
CA ALA A 261 -16.38 -4.69 -21.12
C ALA A 261 -15.58 -5.51 -22.15
N ALA A 262 -14.52 -4.93 -22.69
CA ALA A 262 -13.54 -5.67 -23.47
C ALA A 262 -12.76 -6.65 -22.58
N TYR A 263 -12.58 -6.28 -21.31
CA TYR A 263 -11.93 -7.09 -20.29
C TYR A 263 -12.53 -6.77 -18.92
N LEU A 264 -12.78 -7.78 -18.11
CA LEU A 264 -13.20 -7.64 -16.72
C LEU A 264 -12.53 -8.69 -15.86
N LYS A 265 -11.87 -8.25 -14.80
CA LYS A 265 -11.31 -9.11 -13.77
C LYS A 265 -11.77 -8.62 -12.41
N VAL A 266 -12.48 -9.45 -11.66
CA VAL A 266 -12.79 -9.17 -10.26
C VAL A 266 -11.58 -9.58 -9.43
N LEU A 267 -10.94 -8.61 -8.79
CA LEU A 267 -9.76 -8.84 -7.95
C LEU A 267 -10.13 -9.48 -6.62
N GLY A 268 -11.29 -9.16 -6.09
CA GLY A 268 -11.81 -9.71 -4.85
C GLY A 268 -12.76 -8.76 -4.14
N SER A 269 -13.52 -9.33 -3.21
CA SER A 269 -14.37 -8.58 -2.28
C SER A 269 -13.81 -8.77 -0.87
N TYR A 270 -13.85 -7.71 -0.06
CA TYR A 270 -13.18 -7.69 1.24
C TYR A 270 -13.82 -6.66 2.17
N PRO A 271 -13.68 -6.83 3.50
CA PRO A 271 -14.14 -5.81 4.44
C PRO A 271 -13.44 -4.48 4.23
N SER A 272 -14.22 -3.38 4.23
CA SER A 272 -13.67 -2.03 4.17
C SER A 272 -12.84 -1.73 5.40
N ALA A 273 -11.70 -1.05 5.23
CA ALA A 273 -10.88 -0.64 6.35
C ALA A 273 -11.62 0.36 7.24
N VAL A 274 -11.36 0.28 8.54
CA VAL A 274 -11.80 1.28 9.53
C VAL A 274 -10.67 2.30 9.65
N TYR A 275 -11.01 3.59 9.53
CA TYR A 275 -10.08 4.71 9.67
C TYR A 275 -9.85 5.08 11.14
#